data_ecb0013cd4b410fcae041579f9dd2327
#
_entry.id   ecb0013cd4b410fcae041579f9dd2327
#
_cell.length_a   1.000
_cell.length_b   1.000
_cell.length_c   1.000
_cell.angle_alpha   90.00
_cell.angle_beta   90.00
_cell.angle_gamma   90.00
#
_symmetry.space_group_name_H-M   'P 1'
#
loop_
_entity.id
_entity.type
_entity.pdbx_description
1 polymer ?
#
loop_
_entity_poly.entity_id
_entity_poly.type
_entity_poly.pdbx_seq_one_letter_code
_entity_poly.pdbx_strand_id
1 'polypeptide(L)'
;MSATPSYRNSPHSSDTRKRQSRRDEAIRKRIEAELSRKSGKPSTPQHGRRRNPIQAGTVSALRPLPALTVPHTMSITDASQLCAAKRTDCVLVVDNEEHLAGIFTAKDLAYRIVASGVDARMTPVSAIMTTSPLVTRDTTSATEALSMMVSRGFRHLPVCNEDGDVVGLLDIAKVFYEALEKLERAHGSSQKLYHALEGVQNEWGGGPQQAMMQYVQTLRERMSMPDLSTILDSRTIPCTVGVRTTVRDAARLMKEHRTTAVCVMENVPSPQGERGITSGKIAGIFTSKDVVLRVIAAGLDPERCSVVRVMTPHPDTGTPSLSIQEALRKMHDGRYLNLPVVDVDGRLVGVVDVLKLTYATLEQ
;
A
#
# COMPACT_ATOMS: atom_id res chain seq x y z
N MET A 1 -31.27 -22.15 -11.45
CA MET A 1 -30.50 -21.35 -12.40
C MET A 1 -30.57 -19.90 -11.90
N SER A 2 -29.60 -19.51 -11.13
CA SER A 2 -29.54 -18.18 -10.52
C SER A 2 -28.27 -17.50 -11.07
N ALA A 3 -28.47 -16.52 -11.93
CA ALA A 3 -27.37 -15.77 -12.55
C ALA A 3 -26.85 -14.75 -11.55
N THR A 4 -25.60 -14.88 -11.15
CA THR A 4 -24.86 -13.88 -10.41
C THR A 4 -24.72 -12.62 -11.28
N PRO A 5 -25.08 -11.42 -10.80
CA PRO A 5 -24.82 -10.20 -11.55
C PRO A 5 -23.32 -9.87 -11.47
N SER A 6 -22.62 -10.10 -12.57
CA SER A 6 -21.27 -9.57 -12.74
C SER A 6 -21.38 -8.05 -12.85
N TYR A 7 -20.84 -7.32 -11.88
CA TYR A 7 -20.60 -5.88 -11.96
C TYR A 7 -19.58 -5.62 -13.08
N ARG A 8 -20.05 -5.51 -14.32
CA ARG A 8 -19.25 -5.06 -15.45
C ARG A 8 -18.89 -3.59 -15.21
N ASN A 9 -17.61 -3.31 -15.01
CA ASN A 9 -17.08 -1.96 -15.10
C ASN A 9 -17.59 -1.32 -16.40
N SER A 10 -18.37 -0.25 -16.28
CA SER A 10 -18.87 0.49 -17.44
C SER A 10 -17.68 1.06 -18.25
N PRO A 11 -17.75 1.14 -19.59
CA PRO A 11 -16.64 1.64 -20.41
C PRO A 11 -16.16 3.05 -20.03
N HIS A 12 -17.04 3.89 -19.47
CA HIS A 12 -16.67 5.21 -18.95
C HIS A 12 -15.73 5.19 -17.73
N SER A 13 -15.76 4.14 -16.89
CA SER A 13 -14.88 4.05 -15.72
C SER A 13 -13.43 3.76 -16.11
N SER A 14 -13.20 2.98 -17.17
CA SER A 14 -11.86 2.67 -17.68
C SER A 14 -11.17 3.90 -18.28
N ASP A 15 -11.94 4.77 -18.94
CA ASP A 15 -11.38 5.96 -19.60
C ASP A 15 -10.98 7.05 -18.60
N THR A 16 -11.75 7.25 -17.55
CA THR A 16 -11.41 8.22 -16.50
C THR A 16 -10.16 7.79 -15.71
N ARG A 17 -10.01 6.51 -15.41
CA ARG A 17 -8.79 5.95 -14.78
C ARG A 17 -7.56 6.08 -15.69
N LYS A 18 -7.70 5.80 -16.98
CA LYS A 18 -6.62 5.99 -17.96
C LYS A 18 -6.20 7.46 -18.08
N ARG A 19 -7.16 8.39 -18.05
CA ARG A 19 -6.86 9.83 -18.02
C ARG A 19 -6.10 10.23 -16.76
N GLN A 20 -6.50 9.71 -15.60
CA GLN A 20 -5.80 9.99 -14.36
C GLN A 20 -4.36 9.42 -14.39
N SER A 21 -4.18 8.18 -14.85
CA SER A 21 -2.85 7.58 -15.00
C SER A 21 -1.93 8.40 -15.94
N ARG A 22 -2.46 8.93 -17.05
CA ARG A 22 -1.70 9.82 -17.93
C ARG A 22 -1.32 11.14 -17.26
N ARG A 23 -2.20 11.71 -16.42
CA ARG A 23 -1.88 12.91 -15.63
C ARG A 23 -0.77 12.64 -14.63
N ASP A 24 -0.83 11.53 -13.91
CA ASP A 24 0.19 11.11 -12.96
C ASP A 24 1.55 10.94 -13.63
N GLU A 25 1.59 10.34 -14.81
CA GLU A 25 2.81 10.17 -15.58
C GLU A 25 3.35 11.53 -16.09
N ALA A 26 2.48 12.43 -16.50
CA ALA A 26 2.87 13.79 -16.90
C ALA A 26 3.46 14.58 -15.72
N ILE A 27 2.89 14.48 -14.53
CA ILE A 27 3.42 15.08 -13.30
C ILE A 27 4.82 14.53 -13.02
N ARG A 28 5.00 13.21 -13.07
CA ARG A 28 6.31 12.57 -12.83
C ARG A 28 7.37 13.02 -13.82
N LYS A 29 7.06 13.00 -15.13
CA LYS A 29 8.00 13.46 -16.17
C LYS A 29 8.42 14.91 -15.97
N ARG A 30 7.47 15.78 -15.57
CA ARG A 30 7.78 17.18 -15.26
C ARG A 30 8.72 17.28 -14.07
N ILE A 31 8.46 16.53 -12.99
CA ILE A 31 9.30 16.50 -11.79
C ILE A 31 10.69 15.95 -12.12
N GLU A 32 10.79 14.86 -12.87
CA GLU A 32 12.08 14.28 -13.30
C GLU A 32 12.89 15.29 -14.13
N ALA A 33 12.25 16.03 -15.03
CA ALA A 33 12.90 17.09 -15.78
C ALA A 33 13.36 18.26 -14.90
N GLU A 34 12.58 18.65 -13.88
CA GLU A 34 12.99 19.68 -12.91
C GLU A 34 14.16 19.22 -12.06
N LEU A 35 14.12 17.99 -11.55
CA LEU A 35 15.22 17.41 -10.75
C LEU A 35 16.51 17.31 -11.58
N SER A 36 16.41 16.90 -12.85
CA SER A 36 17.58 16.82 -13.75
C SER A 36 18.19 18.20 -14.04
N ARG A 37 17.40 19.28 -14.03
CA ARG A 37 17.89 20.65 -14.19
C ARG A 37 18.55 21.19 -12.91
N LYS A 38 18.00 20.84 -11.72
CA LYS A 38 18.56 21.24 -10.42
C LYS A 38 19.84 20.47 -10.08
N SER A 39 19.93 19.21 -10.46
CA SER A 39 21.11 18.38 -10.31
C SER A 39 22.03 18.60 -11.51
N GLY A 40 22.84 19.63 -11.49
CA GLY A 40 23.90 19.90 -12.49
C GLY A 40 25.05 18.86 -12.54
N LYS A 41 24.85 17.68 -12.02
CA LYS A 41 25.48 16.35 -12.18
C LYS A 41 24.75 15.39 -11.26
N PRO A 42 24.52 14.12 -11.63
CA PRO A 42 23.99 13.15 -10.71
C PRO A 42 25.06 12.90 -9.63
N SER A 43 24.96 13.60 -8.51
CA SER A 43 25.62 13.19 -7.30
C SER A 43 24.81 12.07 -6.66
N THR A 44 24.94 10.90 -7.17
CA THR A 44 24.85 9.69 -6.39
C THR A 44 26.29 9.32 -6.00
N PRO A 45 26.75 9.62 -4.81
CA PRO A 45 27.75 8.79 -4.23
C PRO A 45 27.01 7.52 -3.81
N GLN A 46 26.81 6.60 -4.72
CA GLN A 46 26.82 5.22 -4.34
C GLN A 46 28.26 4.90 -3.92
N HIS A 47 28.65 5.37 -2.75
CA HIS A 47 29.66 4.62 -2.01
C HIS A 47 29.10 3.22 -1.97
N GLY A 48 29.84 2.27 -2.52
CA GLY A 48 29.47 0.87 -2.53
C GLY A 48 29.38 0.39 -1.09
N ARG A 49 28.23 0.71 -0.45
CA ARG A 49 27.89 0.22 0.89
C ARG A 49 27.96 -1.29 0.78
N ARG A 50 28.92 -1.90 1.46
CA ARG A 50 29.12 -3.34 1.46
C ARG A 50 27.82 -3.98 1.96
N ARG A 51 27.07 -4.58 1.04
CA ARG A 51 26.00 -5.48 1.40
C ARG A 51 26.64 -6.80 1.78
N ASN A 52 26.30 -7.30 2.94
CA ASN A 52 26.66 -8.64 3.33
C ASN A 52 26.08 -9.65 2.31
N PRO A 53 26.76 -10.80 2.10
CA PRO A 53 26.20 -11.84 1.23
C PRO A 53 24.84 -12.28 1.74
N ILE A 54 23.92 -12.59 0.82
CA ILE A 54 22.57 -13.03 1.15
C ILE A 54 22.66 -14.33 1.96
N GLN A 55 22.24 -14.28 3.22
CA GLN A 55 22.23 -15.42 4.12
C GLN A 55 20.78 -15.89 4.30
N ALA A 56 20.51 -17.18 4.09
CA ALA A 56 19.19 -17.76 4.27
C ALA A 56 18.67 -17.55 5.69
N GLY A 57 17.38 -17.25 5.84
CA GLY A 57 16.72 -17.02 7.13
C GLY A 57 16.94 -15.64 7.74
N THR A 58 17.76 -14.78 7.13
CA THR A 58 18.00 -13.42 7.63
C THR A 58 17.22 -12.37 6.82
N VAL A 59 17.21 -11.12 7.32
CA VAL A 59 16.63 -9.95 6.65
C VAL A 59 17.20 -9.76 5.24
N SER A 60 18.48 -10.06 5.02
CA SER A 60 19.11 -9.97 3.70
C SER A 60 18.42 -10.88 2.66
N ALA A 61 17.90 -12.04 3.07
CA ALA A 61 17.16 -12.96 2.21
C ALA A 61 15.78 -12.45 1.79
N LEU A 62 15.19 -11.53 2.56
CA LEU A 62 13.92 -10.85 2.21
C LEU A 62 14.10 -9.78 1.13
N ARG A 63 15.32 -9.56 0.64
CA ARG A 63 15.66 -8.60 -0.41
C ARG A 63 15.10 -7.20 -0.15
N PRO A 64 15.57 -6.50 0.90
CA PRO A 64 15.13 -5.15 1.18
C PRO A 64 15.21 -4.25 -0.05
N LEU A 65 14.22 -3.38 -0.21
CA LEU A 65 14.21 -2.37 -1.27
C LEU A 65 15.38 -1.40 -1.11
N PRO A 66 15.92 -0.83 -2.21
CA PRO A 66 16.81 0.31 -2.10
C PRO A 66 16.13 1.44 -1.32
N ALA A 67 16.79 1.91 -0.26
CA ALA A 67 16.28 3.04 0.51
C ALA A 67 16.52 4.35 -0.24
N LEU A 68 15.49 5.20 -0.32
CA LEU A 68 15.65 6.60 -0.70
C LEU A 68 16.03 7.38 0.54
N THR A 69 17.24 7.98 0.54
CA THR A 69 17.71 8.83 1.64
C THR A 69 17.72 10.30 1.22
N VAL A 70 17.39 11.18 2.17
CA VAL A 70 17.42 12.64 2.00
C VAL A 70 18.06 13.31 3.22
N PRO A 71 18.77 14.44 3.07
CA PRO A 71 19.27 15.19 4.21
C PRO A 71 18.14 15.80 5.02
N HIS A 72 18.32 15.89 6.33
CA HIS A 72 17.32 16.39 7.29
C HIS A 72 16.88 17.83 7.03
N THR A 73 17.71 18.62 6.33
CA THR A 73 17.45 20.01 5.95
C THR A 73 16.63 20.18 4.68
N MET A 74 16.40 19.08 3.92
CA MET A 74 15.64 19.15 2.66
C MET A 74 14.21 19.63 2.91
N SER A 75 13.67 20.46 2.01
CA SER A 75 12.27 20.88 2.09
C SER A 75 11.33 19.68 1.85
N ILE A 76 10.15 19.73 2.48
CA ILE A 76 9.13 18.70 2.30
C ILE A 76 8.68 18.61 0.83
N THR A 77 8.61 19.76 0.14
CA THR A 77 8.27 19.77 -1.29
C THR A 77 9.28 19.02 -2.13
N ASP A 78 10.58 19.27 -1.92
CA ASP A 78 11.63 18.58 -2.68
C ASP A 78 11.67 17.08 -2.35
N ALA A 79 11.52 16.71 -1.08
CA ALA A 79 11.40 15.31 -0.67
C ALA A 79 10.18 14.61 -1.29
N SER A 80 9.03 15.31 -1.37
CA SER A 80 7.82 14.79 -2.03
C SER A 80 8.01 14.63 -3.54
N GLN A 81 8.75 15.53 -4.19
CA GLN A 81 9.11 15.39 -5.60
C GLN A 81 10.00 14.18 -5.84
N LEU A 82 10.98 13.94 -4.97
CA LEU A 82 11.82 12.73 -5.04
C LEU A 82 10.99 11.45 -4.84
N CYS A 83 10.08 11.44 -3.85
CA CYS A 83 9.13 10.33 -3.65
C CYS A 83 8.31 10.04 -4.91
N ALA A 84 7.79 11.09 -5.55
CA ALA A 84 6.99 10.97 -6.75
C ALA A 84 7.80 10.41 -7.93
N ALA A 85 9.03 10.90 -8.14
CA ALA A 85 9.94 10.45 -9.20
C ALA A 85 10.38 8.98 -8.99
N LYS A 86 10.70 8.62 -7.75
CA LYS A 86 11.15 7.24 -7.39
C LYS A 86 10.00 6.27 -7.13
N ARG A 87 8.74 6.73 -7.21
CA ARG A 87 7.53 5.93 -6.96
C ARG A 87 7.51 5.27 -5.57
N THR A 88 8.06 5.97 -4.59
CA THR A 88 8.06 5.54 -3.19
C THR A 88 7.13 6.41 -2.35
N ASP A 89 6.65 5.89 -1.24
CA ASP A 89 5.84 6.58 -0.24
C ASP A 89 6.54 6.67 1.12
N CYS A 90 7.84 6.32 1.15
CA CYS A 90 8.68 6.33 2.33
C CYS A 90 10.09 6.82 1.97
N VAL A 91 10.65 7.67 2.82
CA VAL A 91 12.01 8.23 2.70
C VAL A 91 12.70 8.10 4.04
N LEU A 92 13.98 7.75 4.01
CA LEU A 92 14.85 7.78 5.18
C LEU A 92 15.57 9.12 5.25
N VAL A 93 15.55 9.73 6.41
CA VAL A 93 16.17 11.03 6.65
C VAL A 93 17.52 10.81 7.34
N VAL A 94 18.57 11.40 6.78
CA VAL A 94 19.93 11.29 7.32
C VAL A 94 20.40 12.65 7.85
N ASP A 95 21.28 12.60 8.82
CA ASP A 95 21.97 13.77 9.37
C ASP A 95 23.16 14.21 8.50
N ASN A 96 23.98 15.13 9.00
CA ASN A 96 25.14 15.64 8.28
C ASN A 96 26.29 14.63 8.18
N GLU A 97 26.26 13.59 9.01
CA GLU A 97 27.25 12.50 9.04
C GLU A 97 26.75 11.26 8.27
N GLU A 98 25.64 11.41 7.53
CA GLU A 98 24.95 10.34 6.79
C GLU A 98 24.34 9.22 7.66
N HIS A 99 24.23 9.42 8.99
CA HIS A 99 23.55 8.49 9.86
C HIS A 99 22.03 8.65 9.80
N LEU A 100 21.33 7.57 10.08
CA LEU A 100 19.85 7.58 10.08
C LEU A 100 19.29 8.42 11.22
N ALA A 101 18.71 9.57 10.89
CA ALA A 101 18.07 10.49 11.82
C ALA A 101 16.56 10.26 11.96
N GLY A 102 15.90 9.80 10.90
CA GLY A 102 14.46 9.65 10.92
C GLY A 102 13.86 8.94 9.70
N ILE A 103 12.56 8.76 9.75
CA ILE A 103 11.73 8.24 8.66
C ILE A 103 10.57 9.19 8.38
N PHE A 104 10.29 9.40 7.12
CA PHE A 104 9.21 10.25 6.61
C PHE A 104 8.36 9.47 5.62
N THR A 105 7.05 9.49 5.79
CA THR A 105 6.11 8.73 4.97
C THR A 105 4.98 9.60 4.42
N ALA A 106 4.25 9.08 3.43
CA ALA A 106 3.05 9.73 2.91
C ALA A 106 2.02 10.06 4.01
N LYS A 107 1.94 9.23 5.07
CA LYS A 107 1.07 9.46 6.23
C LYS A 107 1.50 10.71 7.01
N ASP A 108 2.81 10.89 7.22
CA ASP A 108 3.33 12.07 7.92
C ASP A 108 3.02 13.34 7.14
N LEU A 109 3.13 13.30 5.81
CA LEU A 109 2.77 14.42 4.94
C LEU A 109 1.29 14.78 5.06
N ALA A 110 0.40 13.79 4.98
CA ALA A 110 -1.03 14.03 5.10
C ALA A 110 -1.40 14.61 6.48
N TYR A 111 -0.87 14.04 7.57
CA TYR A 111 -1.29 14.35 8.94
C TYR A 111 -0.62 15.58 9.53
N ARG A 112 0.70 15.75 9.28
CA ARG A 112 1.51 16.77 9.93
C ARG A 112 1.65 18.04 9.10
N ILE A 113 1.51 17.93 7.77
CA ILE A 113 1.59 19.07 6.86
C ILE A 113 0.22 19.49 6.37
N VAL A 114 -0.44 18.66 5.56
CA VAL A 114 -1.66 19.07 4.88
C VAL A 114 -2.81 19.30 5.85
N ALA A 115 -3.08 18.38 6.77
CA ALA A 115 -4.13 18.53 7.77
C ALA A 115 -3.88 19.73 8.71
N SER A 116 -2.63 20.05 9.00
CA SER A 116 -2.25 21.15 9.89
C SER A 116 -2.06 22.49 9.18
N GLY A 117 -2.07 22.52 7.83
CA GLY A 117 -1.91 23.73 7.02
C GLY A 117 -0.50 24.32 7.06
N VAL A 118 0.51 23.47 7.22
CA VAL A 118 1.92 23.89 7.26
C VAL A 118 2.45 24.04 5.84
N ASP A 119 3.26 25.06 5.58
CA ASP A 119 3.86 25.28 4.27
C ASP A 119 4.99 24.25 4.00
N ALA A 120 4.75 23.34 3.08
CA ALA A 120 5.68 22.29 2.69
C ALA A 120 6.97 22.81 2.00
N ARG A 121 6.95 24.04 1.47
CA ARG A 121 8.11 24.63 0.79
C ARG A 121 9.14 25.17 1.77
N MET A 122 8.65 25.74 2.87
CA MET A 122 9.48 26.40 3.90
C MET A 122 9.86 25.45 5.04
N THR A 123 9.21 24.30 5.16
CA THR A 123 9.40 23.36 6.26
C THR A 123 10.37 22.25 5.86
N PRO A 124 11.45 22.00 6.63
CA PRO A 124 12.37 20.89 6.39
C PRO A 124 11.74 19.56 6.84
N VAL A 125 12.18 18.44 6.25
CA VAL A 125 11.69 17.09 6.61
C VAL A 125 11.94 16.75 8.07
N SER A 126 13.00 17.29 8.70
CA SER A 126 13.29 17.11 10.13
C SER A 126 12.18 17.57 11.07
N ALA A 127 11.37 18.55 10.64
CA ALA A 127 10.27 19.08 11.45
C ALA A 127 9.08 18.11 11.58
N ILE A 128 8.97 17.13 10.68
CA ILE A 128 7.81 16.23 10.61
C ILE A 128 8.16 14.75 10.56
N MET A 129 9.42 14.40 10.42
CA MET A 129 9.85 13.01 10.42
C MET A 129 9.55 12.33 11.74
N THR A 130 9.45 11.03 11.75
CA THR A 130 9.54 10.23 12.97
C THR A 130 11.02 10.05 13.28
N THR A 131 11.47 10.62 14.40
CA THR A 131 12.87 10.56 14.86
C THR A 131 13.19 9.19 15.45
N SER A 132 14.45 8.79 15.38
CA SER A 132 14.94 7.53 15.96
C SER A 132 14.05 6.33 15.61
N PRO A 133 13.83 6.05 14.32
CA PRO A 133 12.97 4.94 13.91
C PRO A 133 13.56 3.62 14.38
N LEU A 134 12.68 2.64 14.60
CA LEU A 134 13.15 1.27 14.81
C LEU A 134 13.88 0.80 13.55
N VAL A 135 15.00 0.12 13.74
CA VAL A 135 15.84 -0.42 12.69
C VAL A 135 16.09 -1.90 12.91
N THR A 136 16.47 -2.61 11.87
CA THR A 136 16.96 -3.99 11.96
C THR A 136 18.28 -4.10 11.23
N ARG A 137 19.09 -5.11 11.58
CA ARG A 137 20.30 -5.44 10.83
C ARG A 137 19.98 -6.40 9.70
N ASP A 138 20.75 -6.35 8.64
CA ASP A 138 20.65 -7.27 7.51
C ASP A 138 20.93 -8.74 7.91
N THR A 139 21.70 -8.95 9.00
CA THR A 139 22.02 -10.25 9.60
C THR A 139 20.95 -10.76 10.59
N THR A 140 20.01 -9.90 11.01
CA THR A 140 18.93 -10.31 11.94
C THR A 140 18.02 -11.37 11.29
N SER A 141 17.41 -12.23 12.11
CA SER A 141 16.43 -13.21 11.66
C SER A 141 15.27 -12.53 10.93
N ALA A 142 14.90 -13.04 9.76
CA ALA A 142 13.75 -12.58 9.00
C ALA A 142 12.45 -12.65 9.83
N THR A 143 12.25 -13.72 10.57
CA THR A 143 11.08 -13.93 11.44
C THR A 143 11.02 -12.88 12.55
N GLU A 144 12.14 -12.57 13.19
CA GLU A 144 12.22 -11.56 14.24
C GLU A 144 11.87 -10.17 13.70
N ALA A 145 12.42 -9.78 12.56
CA ALA A 145 12.14 -8.51 11.93
C ALA A 145 10.65 -8.38 11.55
N LEU A 146 10.06 -9.41 10.94
CA LEU A 146 8.65 -9.42 10.57
C LEU A 146 7.74 -9.41 11.80
N SER A 147 8.05 -10.18 12.85
CA SER A 147 7.31 -10.16 14.12
C SER A 147 7.35 -8.78 14.78
N MET A 148 8.48 -8.08 14.73
CA MET A 148 8.58 -6.70 15.20
C MET A 148 7.66 -5.75 14.41
N MET A 149 7.63 -5.88 13.09
CA MET A 149 6.76 -5.05 12.24
C MET A 149 5.28 -5.30 12.56
N VAL A 150 4.86 -6.56 12.73
CA VAL A 150 3.50 -6.95 13.10
C VAL A 150 3.13 -6.41 14.47
N SER A 151 3.92 -6.70 15.51
CA SER A 151 3.62 -6.32 16.88
C SER A 151 3.56 -4.81 17.11
N ARG A 152 4.34 -4.04 16.34
CA ARG A 152 4.39 -2.58 16.41
C ARG A 152 3.48 -1.87 15.41
N GLY A 153 2.89 -2.58 14.45
CA GLY A 153 1.92 -2.06 13.49
C GLY A 153 2.50 -1.06 12.49
N PHE A 154 3.72 -1.29 11.97
CA PHE A 154 4.30 -0.42 10.94
C PHE A 154 4.70 -1.21 9.69
N ARG A 155 4.60 -0.54 8.55
CA ARG A 155 4.82 -1.13 7.22
C ARG A 155 6.28 -1.15 6.80
N HIS A 156 7.05 -0.15 7.21
CA HIS A 156 8.41 0.07 6.74
C HIS A 156 9.41 -0.05 7.88
N LEU A 157 10.46 -0.84 7.68
CA LEU A 157 11.53 -1.05 8.64
C LEU A 157 12.88 -0.79 7.94
N PRO A 158 13.63 0.25 8.34
CA PRO A 158 14.96 0.49 7.84
C PRO A 158 15.90 -0.67 8.19
N VAL A 159 16.75 -1.03 7.22
CA VAL A 159 17.78 -2.07 7.38
C VAL A 159 19.15 -1.43 7.35
N CYS A 160 19.95 -1.71 8.38
CA CYS A 160 21.31 -1.23 8.51
C CYS A 160 22.31 -2.39 8.44
N ASN A 161 23.56 -2.09 8.06
CA ASN A 161 24.69 -3.01 8.19
C ASN A 161 25.25 -2.99 9.62
N GLU A 162 26.38 -3.66 9.82
CA GLU A 162 27.08 -3.70 11.12
C GLU A 162 27.64 -2.34 11.51
N ASP A 163 28.00 -1.51 10.53
CA ASP A 163 28.54 -0.16 10.72
C ASP A 163 27.46 0.87 11.05
N GLY A 164 26.16 0.48 10.96
CA GLY A 164 25.03 1.39 11.18
C GLY A 164 24.55 2.11 9.91
N ASP A 165 25.17 1.87 8.76
CA ASP A 165 24.75 2.46 7.50
C ASP A 165 23.45 1.86 7.00
N VAL A 166 22.59 2.70 6.44
CA VAL A 166 21.35 2.26 5.79
C VAL A 166 21.67 1.49 4.51
N VAL A 167 21.34 0.21 4.47
CA VAL A 167 21.54 -0.68 3.31
C VAL A 167 20.24 -1.01 2.58
N GLY A 168 19.08 -0.74 3.18
CA GLY A 168 17.80 -1.00 2.56
C GLY A 168 16.60 -0.63 3.41
N LEU A 169 15.42 -0.94 2.87
CA LEU A 169 14.13 -0.73 3.50
C LEU A 169 13.28 -1.99 3.32
N LEU A 170 12.84 -2.60 4.42
CA LEU A 170 11.82 -3.64 4.38
C LEU A 170 10.43 -2.99 4.25
N ASP A 171 9.64 -3.50 3.31
CA ASP A 171 8.21 -3.23 3.20
C ASP A 171 7.48 -4.56 3.41
N ILE A 172 6.72 -4.68 4.52
CA ILE A 172 6.05 -5.93 4.89
C ILE A 172 5.05 -6.37 3.82
N ALA A 173 4.37 -5.44 3.16
CA ALA A 173 3.43 -5.76 2.09
C ALA A 173 4.15 -6.44 0.92
N LYS A 174 5.33 -5.93 0.51
CA LYS A 174 6.14 -6.54 -0.55
C LYS A 174 6.60 -7.94 -0.17
N VAL A 175 7.15 -8.10 1.05
CA VAL A 175 7.62 -9.40 1.54
C VAL A 175 6.48 -10.42 1.53
N PHE A 176 5.30 -10.00 1.97
CA PHE A 176 4.13 -10.85 2.00
C PHE A 176 3.67 -11.27 0.59
N TYR A 177 3.63 -10.34 -0.36
CA TYR A 177 3.29 -10.66 -1.77
C TYR A 177 4.26 -11.65 -2.40
N GLU A 178 5.56 -11.47 -2.20
CA GLU A 178 6.57 -12.40 -2.71
C GLU A 178 6.40 -13.81 -2.10
N ALA A 179 6.00 -13.88 -0.82
CA ALA A 179 5.68 -15.14 -0.16
C ALA A 179 4.43 -15.80 -0.75
N LEU A 180 3.34 -15.05 -0.93
CA LEU A 180 2.11 -15.54 -1.56
C LEU A 180 2.37 -16.07 -2.98
N GLU A 181 3.08 -15.32 -3.81
CA GLU A 181 3.43 -15.78 -5.16
C GLU A 181 4.21 -17.09 -5.16
N LYS A 182 5.14 -17.26 -4.20
CA LYS A 182 5.90 -18.52 -4.07
C LYS A 182 5.00 -19.69 -3.68
N LEU A 183 4.08 -19.47 -2.73
CA LEU A 183 3.10 -20.48 -2.32
C LEU A 183 2.17 -20.88 -3.47
N GLU A 184 1.70 -19.93 -4.25
CA GLU A 184 0.84 -20.18 -5.41
C GLU A 184 1.55 -20.95 -6.51
N ARG A 185 2.81 -20.61 -6.79
CA ARG A 185 3.62 -21.35 -7.75
C ARG A 185 3.85 -22.81 -7.30
N ALA A 186 4.09 -23.00 -6.00
CA ALA A 186 4.22 -24.35 -5.42
C ALA A 186 2.91 -25.12 -5.51
N HIS A 187 1.77 -24.48 -5.22
CA HIS A 187 0.43 -25.08 -5.34
C HIS A 187 0.06 -25.38 -6.79
N GLY A 188 0.30 -24.46 -7.72
CA GLY A 188 0.05 -24.68 -9.15
C GLY A 188 0.87 -25.85 -9.72
N SER A 189 2.07 -26.06 -9.21
CA SER A 189 2.89 -27.24 -9.56
C SER A 189 2.31 -28.53 -8.99
N SER A 190 1.80 -28.49 -7.75
CA SER A 190 1.12 -29.62 -7.11
C SER A 190 -0.18 -29.99 -7.83
N GLN A 191 -1.02 -28.99 -8.20
CA GLN A 191 -2.25 -29.24 -8.97
C GLN A 191 -1.96 -29.87 -10.34
N LYS A 192 -0.94 -29.41 -11.05
CA LYS A 192 -0.52 -30.01 -12.33
C LYS A 192 -0.04 -31.45 -12.13
N LEU A 193 0.67 -31.72 -11.05
CA LEU A 193 1.09 -33.09 -10.69
C LEU A 193 -0.12 -33.98 -10.36
N TYR A 194 -1.13 -33.42 -9.62
CA TYR A 194 -2.38 -34.14 -9.33
C TYR A 194 -3.17 -34.42 -10.61
N HIS A 195 -3.35 -33.47 -11.52
CA HIS A 195 -4.01 -33.70 -12.80
C HIS A 195 -3.25 -34.72 -13.70
N ALA A 196 -1.93 -34.73 -13.66
CA ALA A 196 -1.13 -35.71 -14.36
C ALA A 196 -1.28 -37.10 -13.75
N LEU A 197 -1.35 -37.21 -12.41
CA LEU A 197 -1.62 -38.47 -11.71
C LEU A 197 -3.07 -38.95 -11.92
N GLU A 198 -4.04 -38.05 -11.96
CA GLU A 198 -5.45 -38.36 -12.26
C GLU A 198 -5.63 -38.91 -13.67
N GLY A 199 -4.89 -38.36 -14.64
CA GLY A 199 -4.84 -38.88 -16.02
C GLY A 199 -4.28 -40.30 -16.12
N VAL A 200 -3.32 -40.67 -15.28
CA VAL A 200 -2.72 -41.99 -15.23
C VAL A 200 -3.61 -43.00 -14.46
N GLN A 201 -4.36 -42.52 -13.43
CA GLN A 201 -5.25 -43.39 -12.65
C GLN A 201 -6.57 -43.76 -13.33
N ASN A 202 -7.01 -42.99 -14.32
CA ASN A 202 -8.17 -43.38 -15.14
C ASN A 202 -7.93 -44.61 -15.99
N GLU A 203 -6.67 -45.03 -16.18
CA GLU A 203 -6.31 -46.26 -16.85
C GLU A 203 -6.19 -47.49 -15.90
N TRP A 204 -6.16 -47.27 -14.56
CA TRP A 204 -6.01 -48.34 -13.56
C TRP A 204 -7.15 -48.27 -12.54
N GLY A 205 -8.16 -49.11 -12.75
CA GLY A 205 -9.42 -49.14 -12.01
C GLY A 205 -9.32 -49.22 -10.49
N GLY A 206 -10.15 -48.43 -9.83
CA GLY A 206 -10.87 -48.66 -8.60
C GLY A 206 -10.07 -48.88 -7.30
N GLY A 207 -10.05 -47.84 -6.44
CA GLY A 207 -9.62 -48.02 -5.05
C GLY A 207 -9.46 -46.67 -4.32
N PRO A 208 -8.72 -46.16 -3.51
CA PRO A 208 -8.91 -45.25 -2.40
C PRO A 208 -9.24 -43.78 -2.78
N GLN A 209 -9.98 -43.55 -3.82
CA GLN A 209 -10.29 -42.27 -4.44
C GLN A 209 -11.11 -41.35 -3.52
N GLN A 210 -12.06 -41.89 -2.74
CA GLN A 210 -12.88 -41.07 -1.83
C GLN A 210 -12.12 -40.52 -0.64
N ALA A 211 -11.20 -41.29 -0.04
CA ALA A 211 -10.40 -40.85 1.08
C ALA A 211 -9.41 -39.76 0.66
N MET A 212 -8.88 -39.83 -0.55
CA MET A 212 -7.93 -38.85 -1.08
C MET A 212 -8.65 -37.56 -1.50
N MET A 213 -9.85 -37.66 -2.11
CA MET A 213 -10.69 -36.49 -2.36
C MET A 213 -11.15 -35.79 -1.07
N GLN A 214 -11.55 -36.54 -0.06
CA GLN A 214 -11.87 -35.98 1.26
C GLN A 214 -10.65 -35.30 1.90
N TYR A 215 -9.47 -35.91 1.80
CA TYR A 215 -8.24 -35.31 2.31
C TYR A 215 -7.86 -34.02 1.58
N VAL A 216 -7.95 -34.01 0.23
CA VAL A 216 -7.73 -32.81 -0.59
C VAL A 216 -8.79 -31.74 -0.29
N GLN A 217 -10.04 -32.14 -0.09
CA GLN A 217 -11.13 -31.21 0.26
C GLN A 217 -10.94 -30.64 1.68
N THR A 218 -10.52 -31.47 2.63
CA THR A 218 -10.19 -31.04 4.00
C THR A 218 -8.95 -30.14 4.04
N LEU A 219 -7.93 -30.41 3.20
CA LEU A 219 -6.79 -29.51 3.00
C LEU A 219 -7.23 -28.18 2.39
N ARG A 220 -8.11 -28.23 1.39
CA ARG A 220 -8.64 -27.04 0.73
C ARG A 220 -9.49 -26.18 1.69
N GLU A 221 -10.29 -26.80 2.55
CA GLU A 221 -11.07 -26.15 3.59
C GLU A 221 -10.18 -25.58 4.72
N ARG A 222 -9.14 -26.29 5.12
CA ARG A 222 -8.12 -25.80 6.08
C ARG A 222 -7.23 -24.70 5.50
N MET A 223 -7.14 -24.60 4.18
CA MET A 223 -6.40 -23.56 3.46
C MET A 223 -7.32 -22.46 2.91
N SER A 224 -8.64 -22.51 3.17
CA SER A 224 -9.53 -21.41 2.85
C SER A 224 -9.19 -20.25 3.77
N MET A 225 -8.44 -19.29 3.23
CA MET A 225 -8.20 -18.02 3.92
C MET A 225 -9.54 -17.36 4.24
N PRO A 226 -9.68 -16.77 5.43
CA PRO A 226 -10.90 -16.07 5.80
C PRO A 226 -11.24 -14.99 4.77
N ASP A 227 -12.49 -14.65 4.70
CA ASP A 227 -12.98 -13.56 3.85
C ASP A 227 -12.87 -12.20 4.57
N LEU A 228 -13.16 -11.12 3.82
CA LEU A 228 -13.07 -9.76 4.36
C LEU A 228 -14.06 -9.50 5.50
N SER A 229 -15.16 -10.27 5.61
CA SER A 229 -16.15 -10.09 6.69
C SER A 229 -15.51 -10.29 8.07
N THR A 230 -14.52 -11.17 8.18
CA THR A 230 -13.83 -11.50 9.44
C THR A 230 -12.97 -10.37 9.99
N ILE A 231 -12.59 -9.43 9.13
CA ILE A 231 -11.70 -8.31 9.48
C ILE A 231 -12.38 -6.94 9.45
N LEU A 232 -13.66 -6.89 9.07
CA LEU A 232 -14.46 -5.67 9.14
C LEU A 232 -14.78 -5.37 10.60
N ASP A 233 -14.15 -4.34 11.16
CA ASP A 233 -14.28 -3.92 12.55
C ASP A 233 -14.37 -2.39 12.67
N SER A 234 -14.31 -1.86 13.88
CA SER A 234 -14.35 -0.42 14.14
C SER A 234 -13.23 0.37 13.45
N ARG A 235 -12.12 -0.27 13.07
CA ARG A 235 -10.99 0.38 12.38
C ARG A 235 -11.18 0.44 10.87
N THR A 236 -12.06 -0.41 10.32
CA THR A 236 -12.38 -0.44 8.89
C THR A 236 -13.60 0.41 8.54
N ILE A 237 -14.26 1.02 9.52
CA ILE A 237 -15.38 1.93 9.26
C ILE A 237 -14.94 3.01 8.28
N PRO A 238 -15.62 3.16 7.13
CA PRO A 238 -15.20 4.08 6.09
C PRO A 238 -15.31 5.53 6.53
N CYS A 239 -14.35 6.35 6.15
CA CYS A 239 -14.45 7.80 6.17
C CYS A 239 -14.85 8.27 4.78
N THR A 240 -15.88 9.09 4.69
CA THR A 240 -16.43 9.58 3.42
C THR A 240 -16.42 11.10 3.36
N VAL A 241 -16.22 11.62 2.16
CA VAL A 241 -16.23 13.06 1.86
C VAL A 241 -16.99 13.31 0.56
N GLY A 242 -17.53 14.51 0.41
CA GLY A 242 -18.14 14.93 -0.85
C GLY A 242 -17.09 15.33 -1.90
N VAL A 243 -17.49 15.37 -3.16
CA VAL A 243 -16.63 15.72 -4.31
C VAL A 243 -16.01 17.13 -4.21
N ARG A 244 -16.64 18.04 -3.46
CA ARG A 244 -16.20 19.42 -3.28
C ARG A 244 -15.34 19.65 -2.05
N THR A 245 -15.18 18.64 -1.19
CA THR A 245 -14.33 18.71 0.01
C THR A 245 -12.90 19.09 -0.40
N THR A 246 -12.27 19.98 0.38
CA THR A 246 -10.88 20.37 0.13
C THR A 246 -9.92 19.25 0.50
N VAL A 247 -8.75 19.23 -0.12
CA VAL A 247 -7.69 18.27 0.22
C VAL A 247 -7.30 18.39 1.69
N ARG A 248 -7.28 19.62 2.24
CA ARG A 248 -6.96 19.87 3.65
C ARG A 248 -7.99 19.25 4.59
N ASP A 249 -9.28 19.43 4.31
CA ASP A 249 -10.34 18.86 5.16
C ASP A 249 -10.36 17.33 5.08
N ALA A 250 -10.14 16.76 3.90
CA ALA A 250 -9.97 15.32 3.73
C ALA A 250 -8.76 14.79 4.54
N ALA A 251 -7.64 15.50 4.54
CA ALA A 251 -6.46 15.13 5.33
C ALA A 251 -6.71 15.26 6.84
N ARG A 252 -7.50 16.26 7.28
CA ARG A 252 -7.94 16.38 8.69
C ARG A 252 -8.76 15.18 9.12
N LEU A 253 -9.72 14.75 8.28
CA LEU A 253 -10.52 13.58 8.55
C LEU A 253 -9.66 12.30 8.61
N MET A 254 -8.68 12.16 7.71
CA MET A 254 -7.71 11.06 7.77
C MET A 254 -6.94 11.06 9.09
N LYS A 255 -6.47 12.22 9.56
CA LYS A 255 -5.73 12.38 10.83
C LYS A 255 -6.60 12.03 12.03
N GLU A 256 -7.81 12.56 12.10
CA GLU A 256 -8.77 12.36 13.18
C GLU A 256 -9.12 10.89 13.37
N HIS A 257 -9.40 10.20 12.27
CA HIS A 257 -9.78 8.79 12.28
C HIS A 257 -8.61 7.82 12.07
N ARG A 258 -7.38 8.31 12.03
CA ARG A 258 -6.15 7.53 11.87
C ARG A 258 -6.17 6.62 10.63
N THR A 259 -6.81 7.06 9.56
CA THR A 259 -6.88 6.33 8.27
C THR A 259 -6.02 7.01 7.22
N THR A 260 -5.55 6.24 6.24
CA THR A 260 -4.75 6.75 5.11
C THR A 260 -5.55 6.96 3.84
N ALA A 261 -6.87 6.77 3.91
CA ALA A 261 -7.78 6.90 2.77
C ALA A 261 -9.14 7.43 3.19
N VAL A 262 -9.78 8.19 2.30
CA VAL A 262 -11.19 8.58 2.38
C VAL A 262 -11.88 8.23 1.07
N CYS A 263 -13.12 7.75 1.14
CA CYS A 263 -13.94 7.52 -0.04
C CYS A 263 -14.68 8.81 -0.41
N VAL A 264 -14.61 9.17 -1.68
CA VAL A 264 -15.30 10.35 -2.22
C VAL A 264 -16.62 9.90 -2.81
N MET A 265 -17.72 10.45 -2.28
CA MET A 265 -19.10 10.06 -2.61
C MET A 265 -19.76 11.11 -3.49
N GLU A 266 -20.64 10.66 -4.43
CA GLU A 266 -21.32 11.57 -5.37
C GLU A 266 -22.31 12.52 -4.69
N ASN A 267 -23.05 12.09 -3.69
CA ASN A 267 -24.16 12.83 -3.07
C ASN A 267 -24.09 12.89 -1.55
N VAL A 268 -22.93 13.27 -0.97
CA VAL A 268 -22.83 13.48 0.47
C VAL A 268 -23.21 14.92 0.81
N PRO A 269 -24.23 15.11 1.66
CA PRO A 269 -24.71 16.44 2.01
C PRO A 269 -23.74 17.24 2.89
N SER A 270 -22.82 16.58 3.58
CA SER A 270 -21.87 17.26 4.48
C SER A 270 -20.58 17.63 3.78
N PRO A 271 -20.20 18.91 3.72
CA PRO A 271 -18.92 19.34 3.19
C PRO A 271 -17.73 18.92 4.07
N GLN A 272 -17.97 18.55 5.33
CA GLN A 272 -16.93 18.18 6.30
C GLN A 272 -16.59 16.69 6.30
N GLY A 273 -17.39 15.85 5.61
CA GLY A 273 -17.22 14.40 5.60
C GLY A 273 -17.92 13.71 6.79
N GLU A 274 -18.05 12.41 6.68
CA GLU A 274 -18.73 11.56 7.66
C GLU A 274 -17.97 10.24 7.85
N ARG A 275 -18.18 9.62 9.00
CA ARG A 275 -17.69 8.27 9.28
C ARG A 275 -18.88 7.34 9.48
N GLY A 276 -18.92 6.27 8.72
CA GLY A 276 -19.96 5.25 8.85
C GLY A 276 -20.31 4.59 7.54
N ILE A 277 -21.26 3.67 7.61
CA ILE A 277 -21.82 2.98 6.45
C ILE A 277 -22.66 3.99 5.67
N THR A 278 -22.34 4.18 4.40
CA THR A 278 -22.97 5.21 3.57
C THR A 278 -23.67 4.57 2.38
N SER A 279 -24.94 4.95 2.20
CA SER A 279 -25.66 4.68 0.95
C SER A 279 -25.32 5.77 -0.06
N GLY A 280 -24.69 5.41 -1.16
CA GLY A 280 -24.32 6.33 -2.21
C GLY A 280 -23.28 5.72 -3.13
N LYS A 281 -23.13 6.30 -4.31
CA LYS A 281 -22.15 5.83 -5.26
C LYS A 281 -20.77 6.41 -4.96
N ILE A 282 -19.77 5.55 -4.95
CA ILE A 282 -18.38 5.95 -4.78
C ILE A 282 -17.90 6.61 -6.08
N ALA A 283 -17.63 7.93 -6.02
CA ALA A 283 -17.03 8.68 -7.12
C ALA A 283 -15.54 8.41 -7.24
N GLY A 284 -14.86 8.23 -6.12
CA GLY A 284 -13.43 8.01 -6.07
C GLY A 284 -12.89 7.64 -4.70
N ILE A 285 -11.59 7.45 -4.64
CA ILE A 285 -10.83 7.31 -3.40
C ILE A 285 -9.68 8.32 -3.39
N PHE A 286 -9.44 8.96 -2.26
CA PHE A 286 -8.33 9.86 -2.04
C PHE A 286 -7.49 9.38 -0.86
N THR A 287 -6.17 9.23 -1.08
CA THR A 287 -5.25 8.59 -0.16
C THR A 287 -4.07 9.47 0.20
N SER A 288 -3.34 9.12 1.26
CA SER A 288 -2.08 9.79 1.62
C SER A 288 -1.03 9.73 0.49
N LYS A 289 -1.03 8.71 -0.37
CA LYS A 289 -0.15 8.65 -1.56
C LYS A 289 -0.52 9.71 -2.60
N ASP A 290 -1.81 10.02 -2.76
CA ASP A 290 -2.28 11.07 -3.66
C ASP A 290 -1.84 12.45 -3.17
N VAL A 291 -1.76 12.65 -1.85
CA VAL A 291 -1.20 13.87 -1.26
C VAL A 291 0.24 14.10 -1.70
N VAL A 292 1.07 13.06 -1.69
CA VAL A 292 2.48 13.17 -2.14
C VAL A 292 2.56 13.57 -3.61
N LEU A 293 1.99 12.77 -4.49
CA LEU A 293 2.17 12.91 -5.94
C LEU A 293 1.35 14.05 -6.54
N ARG A 294 0.05 14.05 -6.23
CA ARG A 294 -0.93 14.87 -6.97
C ARG A 294 -1.16 16.24 -6.33
N VAL A 295 -0.72 16.42 -5.09
CA VAL A 295 -0.90 17.68 -4.36
C VAL A 295 0.45 18.36 -4.14
N ILE A 296 1.28 17.85 -3.23
CA ILE A 296 2.50 18.56 -2.81
C ILE A 296 3.57 18.55 -3.91
N ALA A 297 3.91 17.38 -4.46
CA ALA A 297 4.87 17.31 -5.55
C ALA A 297 4.42 18.04 -6.82
N ALA A 298 3.10 18.09 -7.06
CA ALA A 298 2.51 18.87 -8.17
C ALA A 298 2.41 20.39 -7.89
N GLY A 299 2.67 20.83 -6.66
CA GLY A 299 2.63 22.25 -6.26
C GLY A 299 1.22 22.80 -6.12
N LEU A 300 0.21 21.97 -5.84
CA LEU A 300 -1.16 22.41 -5.61
C LEU A 300 -1.35 22.88 -4.17
N ASP A 301 -2.21 23.89 -3.99
CA ASP A 301 -2.62 24.38 -2.67
C ASP A 301 -3.72 23.46 -2.09
N PRO A 302 -3.48 22.78 -0.94
CA PRO A 302 -4.46 21.88 -0.33
C PRO A 302 -5.75 22.55 0.13
N GLU A 303 -5.72 23.85 0.44
CA GLU A 303 -6.90 24.60 0.90
C GLU A 303 -7.85 24.94 -0.25
N ARG A 304 -7.29 25.15 -1.45
CA ARG A 304 -8.06 25.54 -2.65
C ARG A 304 -8.34 24.38 -3.60
N CYS A 305 -7.67 23.26 -3.39
CA CYS A 305 -7.85 22.07 -4.24
C CYS A 305 -8.95 21.16 -3.68
N SER A 306 -9.99 20.89 -4.46
CA SER A 306 -11.00 19.90 -4.11
C SER A 306 -10.50 18.49 -4.42
N VAL A 307 -10.93 17.51 -3.61
CA VAL A 307 -10.50 16.09 -3.73
C VAL A 307 -10.83 15.48 -5.08
N VAL A 308 -11.92 15.90 -5.74
CA VAL A 308 -12.32 15.38 -7.07
C VAL A 308 -11.24 15.59 -8.14
N ARG A 309 -10.38 16.60 -8.00
CA ARG A 309 -9.29 16.90 -8.96
C ARG A 309 -8.11 15.94 -8.84
N VAL A 310 -7.92 15.37 -7.64
CA VAL A 310 -6.71 14.63 -7.26
C VAL A 310 -6.99 13.21 -6.80
N MET A 311 -8.25 12.82 -6.61
CA MET A 311 -8.66 11.45 -6.26
C MET A 311 -8.37 10.46 -7.39
N THR A 312 -8.38 9.18 -7.06
CA THR A 312 -8.51 8.10 -8.05
C THR A 312 -9.99 7.86 -8.31
N PRO A 313 -10.50 8.13 -9.54
CA PRO A 313 -11.91 7.94 -9.86
C PRO A 313 -12.24 6.45 -9.99
N HIS A 314 -13.47 6.08 -9.63
CA HIS A 314 -14.02 4.73 -9.74
C HIS A 314 -13.03 3.65 -9.25
N PRO A 315 -12.69 3.62 -7.95
CA PRO A 315 -11.74 2.65 -7.42
C PRO A 315 -12.29 1.22 -7.58
N ASP A 316 -11.38 0.26 -7.59
CA ASP A 316 -11.79 -1.14 -7.43
C ASP A 316 -12.41 -1.33 -6.04
N THR A 317 -13.39 -2.20 -5.95
CA THR A 317 -14.07 -2.55 -4.70
C THR A 317 -13.96 -4.05 -4.45
N GLY A 318 -14.06 -4.45 -3.19
CA GLY A 318 -14.25 -5.83 -2.76
C GLY A 318 -15.66 -6.02 -2.20
N THR A 319 -16.08 -7.28 -2.03
CA THR A 319 -17.27 -7.65 -1.27
C THR A 319 -16.86 -8.26 0.07
N PRO A 320 -17.70 -8.26 1.11
CA PRO A 320 -17.39 -8.93 2.37
C PRO A 320 -17.01 -10.41 2.23
N SER A 321 -17.56 -11.09 1.22
CA SER A 321 -17.26 -12.50 0.89
C SER A 321 -15.98 -12.72 0.06
N LEU A 322 -15.28 -11.65 -0.32
CA LEU A 322 -14.00 -11.76 -1.02
C LEU A 322 -12.95 -12.30 -0.05
N SER A 323 -12.20 -13.32 -0.45
CA SER A 323 -11.11 -13.84 0.39
C SER A 323 -10.01 -12.80 0.60
N ILE A 324 -9.36 -12.83 1.77
CA ILE A 324 -8.23 -11.93 2.07
C ILE A 324 -7.13 -12.06 1.01
N GLN A 325 -6.85 -13.28 0.55
CA GLN A 325 -5.85 -13.53 -0.47
C GLN A 325 -6.19 -12.86 -1.82
N GLU A 326 -7.44 -13.00 -2.27
CA GLU A 326 -7.89 -12.34 -3.51
C GLU A 326 -7.90 -10.83 -3.40
N ALA A 327 -8.27 -10.29 -2.21
CA ALA A 327 -8.21 -8.87 -1.94
C ALA A 327 -6.76 -8.35 -2.02
N LEU A 328 -5.81 -9.05 -1.38
CA LEU A 328 -4.39 -8.72 -1.45
C LEU A 328 -3.85 -8.77 -2.88
N ARG A 329 -4.19 -9.84 -3.65
CA ARG A 329 -3.80 -9.95 -5.06
C ARG A 329 -4.34 -8.78 -5.87
N LYS A 330 -5.63 -8.45 -5.72
CA LYS A 330 -6.28 -7.32 -6.38
C LYS A 330 -5.58 -6.00 -6.09
N MET A 331 -5.19 -5.78 -4.83
CA MET A 331 -4.47 -4.58 -4.40
C MET A 331 -3.05 -4.53 -4.98
N HIS A 332 -2.36 -5.67 -5.04
CA HIS A 332 -1.04 -5.76 -5.63
C HIS A 332 -1.05 -5.46 -7.13
N ASP A 333 -1.91 -6.12 -7.88
CA ASP A 333 -2.01 -5.97 -9.34
C ASP A 333 -2.43 -4.54 -9.71
N GLY A 334 -3.34 -3.96 -8.93
CA GLY A 334 -3.79 -2.58 -9.08
C GLY A 334 -2.83 -1.53 -8.50
N ARG A 335 -1.78 -1.93 -7.76
CA ARG A 335 -0.77 -1.08 -7.10
C ARG A 335 -1.36 -0.03 -6.15
N TYR A 336 -2.42 -0.40 -5.43
CA TYR A 336 -3.04 0.43 -4.40
C TYR A 336 -3.02 -0.24 -3.03
N LEU A 337 -3.11 0.56 -1.98
CA LEU A 337 -2.94 0.11 -0.59
C LEU A 337 -4.25 0.07 0.20
N ASN A 338 -5.33 0.59 -0.36
CA ASN A 338 -6.63 0.68 0.28
C ASN A 338 -7.70 0.15 -0.69
N LEU A 339 -8.59 -0.71 -0.20
CA LEU A 339 -9.67 -1.31 -0.96
C LEU A 339 -10.99 -1.00 -0.28
N PRO A 340 -11.89 -0.21 -0.90
CA PRO A 340 -13.26 -0.05 -0.43
C PRO A 340 -14.02 -1.39 -0.51
N VAL A 341 -14.80 -1.69 0.51
CA VAL A 341 -15.64 -2.87 0.59
C VAL A 341 -17.11 -2.44 0.50
N VAL A 342 -17.84 -3.01 -0.45
CA VAL A 342 -19.25 -2.74 -0.69
C VAL A 342 -20.09 -3.99 -0.49
N ASP A 343 -21.28 -3.82 0.07
CA ASP A 343 -22.26 -4.91 0.23
C ASP A 343 -22.97 -5.24 -1.09
N VAL A 344 -23.91 -6.15 -1.03
CA VAL A 344 -24.72 -6.59 -2.19
C VAL A 344 -25.62 -5.48 -2.75
N ASP A 345 -25.95 -4.48 -1.94
CA ASP A 345 -26.75 -3.31 -2.32
C ASP A 345 -25.87 -2.17 -2.85
N GLY A 346 -24.55 -2.37 -2.90
CA GLY A 346 -23.58 -1.36 -3.35
C GLY A 346 -23.27 -0.30 -2.30
N ARG A 347 -23.66 -0.50 -1.02
CA ARG A 347 -23.35 0.42 0.07
C ARG A 347 -21.90 0.21 0.52
N LEU A 348 -21.21 1.29 0.81
CA LEU A 348 -19.88 1.25 1.35
C LEU A 348 -19.91 0.81 2.82
N VAL A 349 -19.42 -0.39 3.11
CA VAL A 349 -19.42 -1.00 4.46
C VAL A 349 -18.05 -0.96 5.15
N GLY A 350 -16.98 -0.76 4.39
CA GLY A 350 -15.65 -0.70 4.95
C GLY A 350 -14.59 -0.21 3.99
N VAL A 351 -13.43 0.11 4.53
CA VAL A 351 -12.18 0.31 3.78
C VAL A 351 -11.10 -0.51 4.45
N VAL A 352 -10.53 -1.46 3.73
CA VAL A 352 -9.42 -2.27 4.22
C VAL A 352 -8.11 -1.80 3.63
N ASP A 353 -7.05 -1.76 4.43
CA ASP A 353 -5.71 -1.45 3.96
C ASP A 353 -4.84 -2.72 3.89
N VAL A 354 -3.79 -2.65 3.05
CA VAL A 354 -2.88 -3.76 2.83
C VAL A 354 -2.21 -4.25 4.12
N LEU A 355 -1.93 -3.35 5.05
CA LEU A 355 -1.26 -3.68 6.30
C LEU A 355 -2.16 -4.54 7.19
N LYS A 356 -3.43 -4.15 7.33
CA LYS A 356 -4.42 -4.91 8.10
C LYS A 356 -4.65 -6.30 7.50
N LEU A 357 -4.77 -6.38 6.17
CA LEU A 357 -4.90 -7.67 5.48
C LEU A 357 -3.68 -8.56 5.71
N THR A 358 -2.48 -7.99 5.59
CA THR A 358 -1.22 -8.71 5.81
C THR A 358 -1.14 -9.24 7.25
N TYR A 359 -1.50 -8.43 8.23
CA TYR A 359 -1.46 -8.86 9.64
C TYR A 359 -2.50 -9.93 9.94
N ALA A 360 -3.73 -9.78 9.46
CA ALA A 360 -4.76 -10.79 9.62
C ALA A 360 -4.36 -12.17 9.05
N THR A 361 -3.46 -12.19 8.07
CA THR A 361 -2.93 -13.43 7.50
C THR A 361 -1.76 -14.01 8.29
N LEU A 362 -0.99 -13.18 8.99
CA LEU A 362 0.19 -13.62 9.75
C LEU A 362 -0.16 -14.04 11.19
N GLU A 363 -1.30 -13.61 11.73
CA GLU A 363 -1.79 -13.95 13.06
C GLU A 363 -2.56 -15.30 13.12
N GLN A 364 -2.79 -15.94 11.97
CA GLN A 364 -3.38 -17.28 11.82
C GLN A 364 -2.32 -18.38 11.74
#